data_dbb202a8a1f0ec2a6f67766be57e7950
#
_entry.id   dbb202a8a1f0ec2a6f67766be57e7950
#
_cell.length_a   1.000
_cell.length_b   1.000
_cell.length_c   1.000
_cell.angle_alpha   90.00
_cell.angle_beta   90.00
_cell.angle_gamma   90.00
#
_symmetry.space_group_name_H-M   'P 1'
#
loop_
_entity.id
_entity.type
_entity.pdbx_description
1 polymer ?
#
loop_
_entity_poly.entity_id
_entity_poly.type
_entity_poly.pdbx_seq_one_letter_code
_entity_poly.pdbx_strand_id
1 'polypeptide(L)'
;MRSAIRLMVGQALVSRVSAATELVALNWWVFHATGSSAMVGAVTLARLVPLAVAGPWLGARADRVEPTRLLAVVLSVGAVMTVLMACVMYVQGEGASIRGVWMVVVAVAVRAAVTSAEPAIRNATVAAMSGSGELMSAMASLSLVITLSLVVGPALAGVLMAVGGSALVVALCGAGYAVAAVSSLALPRVSTPPAAASSSSAATPWRTAIRVVGDHPRLGAQLVIAAGPMLCVFPYTAMMPVIAHTLFADDAQRGIAILSAAGGVGAVIGAVLMKKVLATPPAVLAVGAAIALTLPTVFLAVIAALPKMIILGAVCVCLLGFVGQLYRTSNRTATLLLAPDEHKGLFAGISQTDRVLIPAGAFLFGFVADHWGVVVMAAVMAVGNAVLILPALFLIARNKNVASSDVLD
;
A
#
# COMPACT_ATOMS: atom_id res chain seq x y z
N MET A 1 -29.95 -5.51 -6.80
CA MET A 1 -28.77 -5.74 -5.97
C MET A 1 -27.51 -6.00 -6.78
N ARG A 2 -27.41 -6.99 -7.67
CA ARG A 2 -26.20 -7.26 -8.46
C ARG A 2 -25.67 -6.08 -9.30
N SER A 3 -26.56 -5.26 -9.88
CA SER A 3 -26.18 -4.05 -10.62
C SER A 3 -25.52 -2.99 -9.71
N ALA A 4 -26.03 -2.79 -8.50
CA ALA A 4 -25.48 -1.86 -7.53
C ALA A 4 -24.09 -2.30 -7.03
N ILE A 5 -23.89 -3.61 -6.79
CA ILE A 5 -22.56 -4.16 -6.43
C ILE A 5 -21.56 -3.97 -7.59
N ARG A 6 -21.98 -4.20 -8.85
CA ARG A 6 -21.11 -3.94 -10.02
C ARG A 6 -20.75 -2.47 -10.14
N LEU A 7 -21.70 -1.56 -9.94
CA LEU A 7 -21.44 -0.11 -9.94
C LEU A 7 -20.44 0.26 -8.84
N MET A 8 -20.60 -0.30 -7.64
CA MET A 8 -19.69 -0.08 -6.52
C MET A 8 -18.28 -0.60 -6.81
N VAL A 9 -18.14 -1.77 -7.42
CA VAL A 9 -16.84 -2.34 -7.82
C VAL A 9 -16.20 -1.48 -8.92
N GLY A 10 -16.96 -1.04 -9.91
CA GLY A 10 -16.48 -0.15 -10.99
C GLY A 10 -16.02 1.21 -10.44
N GLN A 11 -16.83 1.82 -9.57
CA GLN A 11 -16.48 3.06 -8.86
C GLN A 11 -15.22 2.89 -8.00
N ALA A 12 -15.08 1.74 -7.30
CA ALA A 12 -13.89 1.41 -6.55
C ALA A 12 -12.65 1.29 -7.45
N LEU A 13 -12.79 0.68 -8.63
CA LEU A 13 -11.69 0.55 -9.59
C LEU A 13 -11.19 1.93 -10.04
N VAL A 14 -12.10 2.81 -10.46
CA VAL A 14 -11.73 4.16 -10.90
C VAL A 14 -11.02 4.93 -9.79
N SER A 15 -11.59 4.98 -8.58
CA SER A 15 -10.97 5.74 -7.47
C SER A 15 -9.63 5.14 -7.02
N ARG A 16 -9.47 3.81 -7.03
CA ARG A 16 -8.23 3.15 -6.61
C ARG A 16 -7.12 3.25 -7.65
N VAL A 17 -7.46 3.13 -8.93
CA VAL A 17 -6.50 3.39 -10.03
C VAL A 17 -6.06 4.84 -9.98
N SER A 18 -6.99 5.80 -9.85
CA SER A 18 -6.66 7.22 -9.69
C SER A 18 -5.71 7.46 -8.50
N ALA A 19 -5.97 6.85 -7.34
CA ALA A 19 -5.13 6.98 -6.16
C ALA A 19 -3.70 6.45 -6.37
N ALA A 20 -3.57 5.33 -7.06
CA ALA A 20 -2.27 4.72 -7.34
C ALA A 20 -1.49 5.49 -8.42
N THR A 21 -2.18 5.98 -9.45
CA THR A 21 -1.61 6.84 -10.51
C THR A 21 -1.13 8.17 -9.93
N GLU A 22 -1.97 8.84 -9.14
CA GLU A 22 -1.67 10.10 -8.47
C GLU A 22 -0.42 10.01 -7.59
N LEU A 23 -0.28 8.92 -6.82
CA LEU A 23 0.87 8.74 -5.93
C LEU A 23 2.20 8.79 -6.71
N VAL A 24 2.26 8.13 -7.86
CA VAL A 24 3.47 8.09 -8.69
C VAL A 24 3.74 9.45 -9.31
N ALA A 25 2.71 10.12 -9.84
CA ALA A 25 2.85 11.44 -10.45
C ALA A 25 3.27 12.51 -9.44
N LEU A 26 2.72 12.48 -8.22
CA LEU A 26 3.14 13.37 -7.13
C LEU A 26 4.57 13.11 -6.69
N ASN A 27 4.94 11.85 -6.50
CA ASN A 27 6.30 11.48 -6.11
C ASN A 27 7.32 11.91 -7.18
N TRP A 28 6.98 11.74 -8.46
CA TRP A 28 7.81 12.21 -9.57
C TRP A 28 7.97 13.73 -9.54
N TRP A 29 6.87 14.48 -9.46
CA TRP A 29 6.91 15.94 -9.45
C TRP A 29 7.72 16.49 -8.28
N VAL A 30 7.53 15.94 -7.07
CA VAL A 30 8.30 16.35 -5.88
C VAL A 30 9.77 16.04 -6.06
N PHE A 31 10.12 14.87 -6.59
CA PHE A 31 11.50 14.50 -6.85
C PHE A 31 12.14 15.45 -7.88
N HIS A 32 11.43 15.73 -8.98
CA HIS A 32 11.94 16.60 -10.02
C HIS A 32 12.08 18.05 -9.56
N ALA A 33 11.14 18.55 -8.76
CA ALA A 33 11.17 19.90 -8.22
C ALA A 33 12.23 20.12 -7.15
N THR A 34 12.57 19.10 -6.36
CA THR A 34 13.46 19.26 -5.20
C THR A 34 14.81 18.57 -5.35
N GLY A 35 14.95 17.63 -6.27
CA GLY A 35 16.11 16.75 -6.38
C GLY A 35 16.29 15.82 -5.15
N SER A 36 15.34 15.81 -4.20
CA SER A 36 15.46 15.12 -2.93
C SER A 36 14.56 13.89 -2.86
N SER A 37 15.18 12.73 -2.65
CA SER A 37 14.48 11.47 -2.38
C SER A 37 13.81 11.47 -1.00
N ALA A 38 14.38 12.20 -0.02
CA ALA A 38 13.79 12.37 1.30
C ALA A 38 12.46 13.12 1.23
N MET A 39 12.33 14.11 0.33
CA MET A 39 11.07 14.83 0.12
C MET A 39 9.99 13.93 -0.48
N VAL A 40 10.34 12.99 -1.36
CA VAL A 40 9.42 11.94 -1.86
C VAL A 40 8.93 11.08 -0.70
N GLY A 41 9.84 10.67 0.17
CA GLY A 41 9.49 9.96 1.40
C GLY A 41 8.60 10.77 2.33
N ALA A 42 8.87 12.08 2.51
CA ALA A 42 8.08 12.98 3.33
C ALA A 42 6.64 13.14 2.82
N VAL A 43 6.43 13.26 1.51
CA VAL A 43 5.07 13.27 0.90
C VAL A 43 4.33 11.97 1.18
N THR A 44 5.02 10.84 1.04
CA THR A 44 4.46 9.52 1.30
C THR A 44 4.10 9.38 2.78
N LEU A 45 4.94 9.89 3.68
CA LEU A 45 4.70 9.92 5.13
C LEU A 45 3.54 10.86 5.50
N ALA A 46 3.44 12.04 4.85
CA ALA A 46 2.36 13.00 5.05
C ALA A 46 0.97 12.43 4.73
N ARG A 47 0.88 11.43 3.87
CA ARG A 47 -0.37 10.68 3.63
C ARG A 47 -0.73 9.75 4.79
N LEU A 48 0.27 9.26 5.50
CA LEU A 48 0.10 8.23 6.51
C LEU A 48 -0.33 8.80 7.87
N VAL A 49 0.33 9.87 8.32
CA VAL A 49 0.07 10.47 9.64
C VAL A 49 -1.42 10.81 9.82
N PRO A 50 -2.07 11.51 8.86
CA PRO A 50 -3.50 11.77 8.97
C PRO A 50 -4.36 10.51 8.90
N LEU A 51 -3.97 9.51 8.11
CA LEU A 51 -4.68 8.23 8.03
C LEU A 51 -4.71 7.52 9.38
N ALA A 52 -3.58 7.49 10.08
CA ALA A 52 -3.45 6.85 11.37
C ALA A 52 -4.22 7.58 12.49
N VAL A 53 -4.22 8.92 12.44
CA VAL A 53 -4.85 9.77 13.48
C VAL A 53 -6.34 9.97 13.21
N ALA A 54 -6.71 10.36 12.00
CA ALA A 54 -8.10 10.69 11.65
C ALA A 54 -8.96 9.47 11.33
N GLY A 55 -8.36 8.38 10.85
CA GLY A 55 -9.08 7.18 10.44
C GLY A 55 -10.02 6.61 11.49
N PRO A 56 -9.56 6.33 12.73
CA PRO A 56 -10.42 5.81 13.79
C PRO A 56 -11.54 6.77 14.19
N TRP A 57 -11.25 8.08 14.21
CA TRP A 57 -12.20 9.10 14.61
C TRP A 57 -13.28 9.37 13.57
N LEU A 58 -12.90 9.43 12.30
CA LEU A 58 -13.84 9.58 11.18
C LEU A 58 -14.61 8.27 10.94
N GLY A 59 -13.99 7.11 11.14
CA GLY A 59 -14.67 5.82 11.07
C GLY A 59 -15.82 5.72 12.08
N ALA A 60 -15.59 6.07 13.33
CA ALA A 60 -16.62 6.08 14.37
C ALA A 60 -17.78 7.07 14.09
N ARG A 61 -17.50 8.18 13.39
CA ARG A 61 -18.55 9.11 12.94
C ARG A 61 -19.29 8.62 11.69
N ALA A 62 -18.62 7.90 10.84
CA ALA A 62 -19.20 7.31 9.62
C ALA A 62 -20.36 6.35 9.94
N ASP A 63 -20.34 5.68 11.09
CA ASP A 63 -21.39 4.76 11.53
C ASP A 63 -22.73 5.45 11.83
N ARG A 64 -22.76 6.79 11.91
CA ARG A 64 -23.94 7.60 12.22
C ARG A 64 -24.58 8.26 10.99
N VAL A 65 -23.94 8.15 9.82
CA VAL A 65 -24.35 8.83 8.59
C VAL A 65 -24.60 7.78 7.51
N GLU A 66 -25.51 8.06 6.59
CA GLU A 66 -25.78 7.19 5.44
C GLU A 66 -24.50 6.95 4.64
N PRO A 67 -24.02 5.68 4.55
CA PRO A 67 -22.65 5.40 4.06
C PRO A 67 -22.48 5.78 2.58
N THR A 68 -23.51 5.63 1.75
CA THR A 68 -23.44 5.98 0.31
C THR A 68 -23.26 7.47 0.07
N ARG A 69 -23.95 8.31 0.84
CA ARG A 69 -23.76 9.78 0.77
C ARG A 69 -22.43 10.21 1.33
N LEU A 70 -22.03 9.62 2.46
CA LEU A 70 -20.75 9.91 3.06
C LEU A 70 -19.60 9.55 2.12
N LEU A 71 -19.70 8.41 1.42
CA LEU A 71 -18.72 8.01 0.41
C LEU A 71 -18.65 9.04 -0.74
N ALA A 72 -19.80 9.51 -1.23
CA ALA A 72 -19.85 10.55 -2.26
C ALA A 72 -19.19 11.85 -1.81
N VAL A 73 -19.47 12.31 -0.58
CA VAL A 73 -18.85 13.50 -0.01
C VAL A 73 -17.34 13.35 0.11
N VAL A 74 -16.87 12.25 0.70
CA VAL A 74 -15.44 11.97 0.87
C VAL A 74 -14.71 11.95 -0.47
N LEU A 75 -15.29 11.33 -1.49
CA LEU A 75 -14.71 11.29 -2.84
C LEU A 75 -14.78 12.65 -3.54
N SER A 76 -15.84 13.44 -3.34
CA SER A 76 -15.93 14.79 -3.88
C SER A 76 -14.88 15.72 -3.30
N VAL A 77 -14.68 15.68 -1.98
CA VAL A 77 -13.60 16.45 -1.33
C VAL A 77 -12.23 15.95 -1.84
N GLY A 78 -12.06 14.64 -1.99
CA GLY A 78 -10.87 14.04 -2.59
C GLY A 78 -10.61 14.59 -4.00
N ALA A 79 -11.65 14.66 -4.85
CA ALA A 79 -11.57 15.20 -6.21
C ALA A 79 -11.12 16.66 -6.21
N VAL A 80 -11.80 17.52 -5.42
CA VAL A 80 -11.47 18.95 -5.32
C VAL A 80 -10.04 19.17 -4.86
N MET A 81 -9.62 18.48 -3.80
CA MET A 81 -8.24 18.58 -3.30
C MET A 81 -7.21 18.13 -4.33
N THR A 82 -7.49 17.05 -5.08
CA THR A 82 -6.59 16.56 -6.13
C THR A 82 -6.50 17.54 -7.29
N VAL A 83 -7.61 18.16 -7.69
CA VAL A 83 -7.61 19.20 -8.73
C VAL A 83 -6.85 20.46 -8.25
N LEU A 84 -7.03 20.87 -7.01
CA LEU A 84 -6.27 22.00 -6.44
C LEU A 84 -4.76 21.70 -6.43
N MET A 85 -4.36 20.49 -6.07
CA MET A 85 -2.95 20.07 -6.17
C MET A 85 -2.44 20.15 -7.62
N ALA A 86 -3.23 19.67 -8.58
CA ALA A 86 -2.88 19.74 -9.99
C ALA A 86 -2.71 21.20 -10.47
N CYS A 87 -3.59 22.12 -10.02
CA CYS A 87 -3.46 23.53 -10.34
C CYS A 87 -2.17 24.12 -9.76
N VAL A 88 -1.83 23.81 -8.49
CA VAL A 88 -0.57 24.25 -7.90
C VAL A 88 0.63 23.72 -8.68
N MET A 89 0.62 22.43 -9.04
CA MET A 89 1.68 21.80 -9.81
C MET A 89 1.82 22.44 -11.21
N TYR A 90 0.71 22.75 -11.87
CA TYR A 90 0.68 23.39 -13.17
C TYR A 90 1.26 24.82 -13.12
N VAL A 91 0.83 25.62 -12.15
CA VAL A 91 1.31 27.02 -12.00
C VAL A 91 2.79 27.07 -11.62
N GLN A 92 3.26 26.16 -10.79
CA GLN A 92 4.66 26.11 -10.36
C GLN A 92 5.59 25.52 -11.45
N GLY A 93 5.04 24.70 -12.35
CA GLY A 93 5.83 24.01 -13.37
C GLY A 93 6.82 23.00 -12.78
N GLU A 94 7.81 22.64 -13.59
CA GLU A 94 8.86 21.68 -13.20
C GLU A 94 9.95 22.30 -12.31
N GLY A 95 10.09 23.63 -12.30
CA GLY A 95 11.00 24.39 -11.42
C GLY A 95 10.32 24.89 -10.14
N ALA A 96 9.46 24.09 -9.54
CA ALA A 96 8.64 24.48 -8.41
C ALA A 96 9.47 25.01 -7.24
N SER A 97 8.99 26.11 -6.65
CA SER A 97 9.57 26.66 -5.43
C SER A 97 9.33 25.71 -4.26
N ILE A 98 10.22 25.71 -3.27
CA ILE A 98 10.06 24.92 -2.03
C ILE A 98 8.73 25.20 -1.33
N ARG A 99 8.21 26.43 -1.43
CA ARG A 99 6.89 26.79 -0.92
C ARG A 99 5.77 26.05 -1.65
N GLY A 100 5.83 25.95 -2.97
CA GLY A 100 4.87 25.20 -3.78
C GLY A 100 4.86 23.71 -3.42
N VAL A 101 6.03 23.12 -3.19
CA VAL A 101 6.14 21.74 -2.74
C VAL A 101 5.45 21.53 -1.39
N TRP A 102 5.70 22.40 -0.41
CA TRP A 102 5.04 22.32 0.90
C TRP A 102 3.53 22.52 0.81
N MET A 103 3.04 23.39 -0.08
CA MET A 103 1.59 23.52 -0.32
C MET A 103 0.98 22.19 -0.80
N VAL A 104 1.64 21.50 -1.71
CA VAL A 104 1.20 20.16 -2.17
C VAL A 104 1.28 19.14 -1.03
N VAL A 105 2.35 19.12 -0.22
CA VAL A 105 2.48 18.23 0.94
C VAL A 105 1.34 18.41 1.93
N VAL A 106 1.01 19.66 2.27
CA VAL A 106 -0.11 19.99 3.16
C VAL A 106 -1.45 19.55 2.54
N ALA A 107 -1.67 19.83 1.26
CA ALA A 107 -2.88 19.41 0.57
C ALA A 107 -3.04 17.86 0.54
N VAL A 108 -1.93 17.14 0.33
CA VAL A 108 -1.89 15.67 0.43
C VAL A 108 -2.28 15.20 1.83
N ALA A 109 -1.74 15.83 2.89
CA ALA A 109 -2.04 15.47 4.27
C ALA A 109 -3.53 15.74 4.62
N VAL A 110 -4.07 16.89 4.25
CA VAL A 110 -5.48 17.24 4.46
C VAL A 110 -6.40 16.26 3.71
N ARG A 111 -6.10 15.98 2.44
CA ARG A 111 -6.85 15.01 1.66
C ARG A 111 -6.80 13.62 2.29
N ALA A 112 -5.63 13.17 2.72
CA ALA A 112 -5.46 11.87 3.36
C ALA A 112 -6.29 11.76 4.66
N ALA A 113 -6.37 12.84 5.46
CA ALA A 113 -7.23 12.90 6.63
C ALA A 113 -8.71 12.67 6.27
N VAL A 114 -9.22 13.41 5.28
CA VAL A 114 -10.62 13.32 4.86
C VAL A 114 -10.93 11.95 4.25
N THR A 115 -10.05 11.43 3.40
CA THR A 115 -10.28 10.14 2.72
C THR A 115 -9.92 8.92 3.57
N SER A 116 -9.47 9.12 4.81
CA SER A 116 -9.05 8.02 5.71
C SER A 116 -10.16 7.03 6.03
N ALA A 117 -11.41 7.49 6.08
CA ALA A 117 -12.58 6.64 6.34
C ALA A 117 -13.11 5.91 5.10
N GLU A 118 -12.67 6.26 3.89
CA GLU A 118 -13.17 5.68 2.63
C GLU A 118 -13.18 4.16 2.60
N PRO A 119 -12.12 3.44 3.02
CA PRO A 119 -12.13 1.98 2.99
C PRO A 119 -13.17 1.37 3.93
N ALA A 120 -13.36 1.96 5.11
CA ALA A 120 -14.33 1.49 6.09
C ALA A 120 -15.77 1.72 5.59
N ILE A 121 -16.06 2.93 5.08
CA ILE A 121 -17.36 3.28 4.52
C ILE A 121 -17.69 2.36 3.34
N ARG A 122 -16.75 2.12 2.45
CA ARG A 122 -16.91 1.25 1.29
C ARG A 122 -17.21 -0.19 1.69
N ASN A 123 -16.47 -0.74 2.63
CA ASN A 123 -16.69 -2.10 3.13
C ASN A 123 -18.07 -2.22 3.81
N ALA A 124 -18.45 -1.23 4.62
CA ALA A 124 -19.77 -1.18 5.25
C ALA A 124 -20.90 -1.10 4.20
N THR A 125 -20.73 -0.26 3.18
CA THR A 125 -21.70 -0.13 2.07
C THR A 125 -21.87 -1.45 1.32
N VAL A 126 -20.76 -2.12 0.98
CA VAL A 126 -20.82 -3.42 0.30
C VAL A 126 -21.48 -4.47 1.17
N ALA A 127 -21.14 -4.53 2.46
CA ALA A 127 -21.74 -5.46 3.41
C ALA A 127 -23.28 -5.27 3.50
N ALA A 128 -23.72 -4.01 3.58
CA ALA A 128 -25.13 -3.67 3.67
C ALA A 128 -25.92 -3.91 2.37
N MET A 129 -25.23 -3.85 1.21
CA MET A 129 -25.84 -4.12 -0.11
C MET A 129 -25.80 -5.60 -0.50
N SER A 130 -25.00 -6.42 0.17
CA SER A 130 -24.81 -7.84 -0.14
C SER A 130 -25.72 -8.71 0.70
N GLY A 131 -26.41 -9.65 0.08
CA GLY A 131 -27.08 -10.75 0.80
C GLY A 131 -26.05 -11.72 1.39
N SER A 132 -26.50 -12.58 2.31
CA SER A 132 -25.64 -13.53 3.06
C SER A 132 -24.76 -14.43 2.17
N GLY A 133 -25.17 -14.71 0.92
CA GLY A 133 -24.39 -15.51 -0.03
C GLY A 133 -23.50 -14.71 -1.01
N GLU A 134 -23.72 -13.41 -1.15
CA GLU A 134 -23.01 -12.57 -2.13
C GLU A 134 -21.84 -11.76 -1.51
N LEU A 135 -21.81 -11.61 -0.19
CA LEU A 135 -20.81 -10.79 0.52
C LEU A 135 -19.38 -11.22 0.24
N MET A 136 -19.10 -12.52 0.31
CA MET A 136 -17.75 -13.05 0.07
C MET A 136 -17.27 -12.74 -1.36
N SER A 137 -18.13 -12.90 -2.35
CA SER A 137 -17.82 -12.60 -3.76
C SER A 137 -17.60 -11.09 -3.98
N ALA A 138 -18.41 -10.24 -3.34
CA ALA A 138 -18.25 -8.79 -3.42
C ALA A 138 -16.94 -8.32 -2.78
N MET A 139 -16.58 -8.85 -1.60
CA MET A 139 -15.32 -8.56 -0.94
C MET A 139 -14.11 -9.06 -1.73
N ALA A 140 -14.21 -10.25 -2.36
CA ALA A 140 -13.19 -10.76 -3.26
C ALA A 140 -12.99 -9.84 -4.47
N SER A 141 -14.08 -9.31 -5.04
CA SER A 141 -14.03 -8.36 -6.14
C SER A 141 -13.35 -7.04 -5.74
N LEU A 142 -13.63 -6.50 -4.55
CA LEU A 142 -12.92 -5.32 -4.02
C LEU A 142 -11.44 -5.59 -3.80
N SER A 143 -11.08 -6.77 -3.32
CA SER A 143 -9.66 -7.16 -3.14
C SER A 143 -8.94 -7.24 -4.49
N LEU A 144 -9.61 -7.76 -5.53
CA LEU A 144 -9.08 -7.79 -6.88
C LEU A 144 -8.87 -6.36 -7.43
N VAL A 145 -9.83 -5.46 -7.22
CA VAL A 145 -9.69 -4.04 -7.60
C VAL A 145 -8.46 -3.39 -6.96
N ILE A 146 -8.22 -3.64 -5.66
CA ILE A 146 -7.04 -3.12 -4.96
C ILE A 146 -5.75 -3.66 -5.62
N THR A 147 -5.70 -4.96 -5.91
CA THR A 147 -4.53 -5.58 -6.54
C THR A 147 -4.29 -5.04 -7.95
N LEU A 148 -5.35 -4.93 -8.77
CA LEU A 148 -5.26 -4.36 -10.12
C LEU A 148 -4.80 -2.90 -10.10
N SER A 149 -5.29 -2.09 -9.16
CA SER A 149 -4.90 -0.68 -9.08
C SER A 149 -3.41 -0.49 -8.77
N LEU A 150 -2.81 -1.38 -7.98
CA LEU A 150 -1.38 -1.35 -7.68
C LEU A 150 -0.49 -1.67 -8.90
N VAL A 151 -1.06 -2.34 -9.90
CA VAL A 151 -0.38 -2.68 -11.18
C VAL A 151 -0.65 -1.61 -12.23
N VAL A 152 -1.94 -1.35 -12.47
CA VAL A 152 -2.40 -0.46 -13.56
C VAL A 152 -2.08 1.01 -13.25
N GLY A 153 -2.25 1.43 -11.98
CA GLY A 153 -2.06 2.84 -11.61
C GLY A 153 -0.66 3.36 -11.90
N PRO A 154 0.41 2.75 -11.38
CA PRO A 154 1.78 3.20 -11.66
C PRO A 154 2.17 3.11 -13.15
N ALA A 155 1.73 2.07 -13.86
CA ALA A 155 1.99 1.95 -15.30
C ALA A 155 1.29 3.08 -16.08
N LEU A 156 0.03 3.36 -15.74
CA LEU A 156 -0.75 4.45 -16.33
C LEU A 156 -0.12 5.82 -16.03
N ALA A 157 0.38 6.01 -14.80
CA ALA A 157 1.08 7.24 -14.42
C ALA A 157 2.28 7.50 -15.34
N GLY A 158 3.14 6.50 -15.55
CA GLY A 158 4.32 6.64 -16.41
C GLY A 158 3.96 6.97 -17.86
N VAL A 159 2.96 6.28 -18.43
CA VAL A 159 2.50 6.55 -19.80
C VAL A 159 1.90 7.94 -19.92
N LEU A 160 1.02 8.34 -19.02
CA LEU A 160 0.36 9.64 -19.07
C LEU A 160 1.32 10.80 -18.79
N MET A 161 2.31 10.62 -17.92
CA MET A 161 3.34 11.63 -17.67
C MET A 161 4.20 11.89 -18.90
N ALA A 162 4.51 10.85 -19.67
CA ALA A 162 5.28 11.00 -20.92
C ALA A 162 4.54 11.81 -21.99
N VAL A 163 3.20 11.91 -21.92
CA VAL A 163 2.37 12.64 -22.90
C VAL A 163 2.10 14.07 -22.43
N GLY A 164 1.82 14.30 -21.16
CA GLY A 164 1.30 15.59 -20.68
C GLY A 164 1.86 16.07 -19.35
N GLY A 165 2.89 15.41 -18.83
CA GLY A 165 3.51 15.79 -17.56
C GLY A 165 2.69 15.41 -16.33
N SER A 166 3.30 15.61 -15.15
CA SER A 166 2.74 15.17 -13.86
C SER A 166 1.48 15.94 -13.45
N ALA A 167 1.39 17.23 -13.73
CA ALA A 167 0.23 18.06 -13.38
C ALA A 167 -1.05 17.60 -14.11
N LEU A 168 -0.96 17.30 -15.40
CA LEU A 168 -2.08 16.75 -16.18
C LEU A 168 -2.54 15.41 -15.60
N VAL A 169 -1.60 14.54 -15.26
CA VAL A 169 -1.92 13.23 -14.68
C VAL A 169 -2.69 13.39 -13.37
N VAL A 170 -2.26 14.29 -12.48
CA VAL A 170 -2.96 14.56 -11.22
C VAL A 170 -4.34 15.16 -11.47
N ALA A 171 -4.50 16.04 -12.47
CA ALA A 171 -5.80 16.58 -12.88
C ALA A 171 -6.76 15.47 -13.36
N LEU A 172 -6.28 14.55 -14.19
CA LEU A 172 -7.05 13.37 -14.65
C LEU A 172 -7.44 12.46 -13.47
N CYS A 173 -6.57 12.29 -12.49
CA CYS A 173 -6.91 11.57 -11.26
C CYS A 173 -8.02 12.27 -10.48
N GLY A 174 -8.00 13.60 -10.41
CA GLY A 174 -9.09 14.39 -9.83
C GLY A 174 -10.42 14.18 -10.54
N ALA A 175 -10.41 14.16 -11.88
CA ALA A 175 -11.58 13.80 -12.67
C ALA A 175 -12.07 12.36 -12.39
N GLY A 176 -11.14 11.40 -12.24
CA GLY A 176 -11.46 10.03 -11.84
C GLY A 176 -12.15 9.95 -10.49
N TYR A 177 -11.68 10.71 -9.50
CA TYR A 177 -12.37 10.82 -8.19
C TYR A 177 -13.75 11.47 -8.32
N ALA A 178 -13.91 12.49 -9.18
CA ALA A 178 -15.20 13.11 -9.43
C ALA A 178 -16.19 12.12 -10.06
N VAL A 179 -15.76 11.33 -11.05
CA VAL A 179 -16.57 10.25 -11.63
C VAL A 179 -16.96 9.22 -10.58
N ALA A 180 -16.03 8.84 -9.71
CA ALA A 180 -16.32 7.92 -8.61
C ALA A 180 -17.30 8.53 -7.59
N ALA A 181 -17.22 9.83 -7.30
CA ALA A 181 -18.14 10.53 -6.42
C ALA A 181 -19.56 10.57 -7.00
N VAL A 182 -19.69 10.95 -8.27
CA VAL A 182 -21.00 10.98 -8.98
C VAL A 182 -21.60 9.57 -9.05
N SER A 183 -20.78 8.56 -9.37
CA SER A 183 -21.24 7.16 -9.39
C SER A 183 -21.73 6.69 -8.01
N SER A 184 -21.17 7.22 -6.91
CA SER A 184 -21.63 6.91 -5.56
C SER A 184 -23.04 7.45 -5.28
N LEU A 185 -23.44 8.57 -5.89
CA LEU A 185 -24.78 9.12 -5.75
C LEU A 185 -25.86 8.26 -6.43
N ALA A 186 -25.46 7.48 -7.44
CA ALA A 186 -26.36 6.54 -8.12
C ALA A 186 -26.53 5.21 -7.36
N LEU A 187 -25.79 4.99 -6.27
CA LEU A 187 -25.94 3.80 -5.43
C LEU A 187 -27.24 3.89 -4.60
N PRO A 188 -27.92 2.76 -4.37
CA PRO A 188 -29.10 2.73 -3.52
C PRO A 188 -28.74 3.20 -2.10
N ARG A 189 -29.63 3.96 -1.49
CA ARG A 189 -29.50 4.36 -0.09
C ARG A 189 -29.57 3.13 0.79
N VAL A 190 -28.58 2.97 1.63
CA VAL A 190 -28.51 1.83 2.54
C VAL A 190 -28.48 2.38 3.97
N SER A 191 -29.50 2.01 4.74
CA SER A 191 -29.48 2.20 6.18
C SER A 191 -28.64 1.07 6.78
N THR A 192 -27.45 1.38 7.28
CA THR A 192 -26.73 0.46 8.16
C THR A 192 -27.47 0.44 9.50
N PRO A 193 -27.83 -0.75 10.02
CA PRO A 193 -28.18 -0.85 11.43
C PRO A 193 -27.03 -0.25 12.23
N PRO A 194 -27.28 0.53 13.29
CA PRO A 194 -26.20 1.01 14.13
C PRO A 194 -25.38 -0.21 14.52
N ALA A 195 -24.13 -0.27 14.04
CA ALA A 195 -23.20 -1.28 14.49
C ALA A 195 -23.18 -1.15 15.99
N ALA A 196 -23.50 -2.23 16.70
CA ALA A 196 -23.41 -2.25 18.15
C ALA A 196 -22.03 -1.67 18.49
N ALA A 197 -22.06 -0.50 19.08
CA ALA A 197 -20.87 0.30 19.29
C ALA A 197 -19.87 -0.58 20.05
N SER A 198 -18.93 -1.13 19.32
CA SER A 198 -17.73 -1.67 19.94
C SER A 198 -16.99 -0.47 20.49
N SER A 199 -17.43 -0.03 21.65
CA SER A 199 -16.82 1.00 22.48
C SER A 199 -15.50 0.47 23.06
N SER A 200 -14.61 -0.01 22.18
CA SER A 200 -13.26 -0.28 22.58
C SER A 200 -12.49 1.03 22.45
N SER A 201 -12.21 1.64 23.59
CA SER A 201 -11.21 2.69 23.70
C SER A 201 -9.99 2.30 22.86
N ALA A 202 -9.42 3.25 22.10
CA ALA A 202 -8.29 2.98 21.21
C ALA A 202 -7.08 2.31 21.89
N ALA A 203 -7.00 2.38 23.21
CA ALA A 203 -5.98 1.71 24.01
C ALA A 203 -6.26 0.22 24.28
N THR A 204 -7.54 -0.21 24.30
CA THR A 204 -7.95 -1.57 24.62
C THR A 204 -7.54 -2.60 23.55
N PRO A 205 -7.70 -2.34 22.23
CA PRO A 205 -7.30 -3.27 21.18
C PRO A 205 -5.80 -3.59 21.20
N TRP A 206 -4.94 -2.59 21.42
CA TRP A 206 -3.49 -2.81 21.45
C TRP A 206 -3.03 -3.60 22.68
N ARG A 207 -3.63 -3.35 23.86
CA ARG A 207 -3.34 -4.14 25.06
C ARG A 207 -3.75 -5.59 24.89
N THR A 208 -4.91 -5.83 24.30
CA THR A 208 -5.39 -7.18 23.97
C THR A 208 -4.46 -7.84 22.96
N ALA A 209 -4.06 -7.14 21.90
CA ALA A 209 -3.13 -7.65 20.90
C ALA A 209 -1.79 -8.07 21.51
N ILE A 210 -1.19 -7.22 22.37
CA ILE A 210 0.09 -7.52 23.04
C ILE A 210 -0.04 -8.77 23.93
N ARG A 211 -1.14 -8.91 24.67
CA ARG A 211 -1.39 -10.09 25.51
C ARG A 211 -1.50 -11.35 24.65
N VAL A 212 -2.37 -11.33 23.63
CA VAL A 212 -2.58 -12.49 22.74
C VAL A 212 -1.29 -12.88 22.01
N VAL A 213 -0.47 -11.91 21.60
CA VAL A 213 0.85 -12.16 21.00
C VAL A 213 1.81 -12.81 21.99
N GLY A 214 1.76 -12.39 23.27
CA GLY A 214 2.53 -13.03 24.35
C GLY A 214 2.16 -14.50 24.57
N ASP A 215 0.86 -14.81 24.51
CA ASP A 215 0.32 -16.16 24.68
C ASP A 215 0.51 -17.04 23.41
N HIS A 216 0.74 -16.42 22.23
CA HIS A 216 0.86 -17.11 20.96
C HIS A 216 2.18 -16.72 20.23
N PRO A 217 3.32 -17.29 20.61
CA PRO A 217 4.65 -16.90 20.09
C PRO A 217 4.80 -17.02 18.57
N ARG A 218 4.09 -17.98 17.94
CA ARG A 218 4.09 -18.15 16.46
C ARG A 218 3.41 -16.98 15.76
N LEU A 219 2.31 -16.46 16.33
CA LEU A 219 1.64 -15.27 15.83
C LEU A 219 2.53 -14.04 16.01
N GLY A 220 3.21 -13.92 17.14
CA GLY A 220 4.20 -12.87 17.39
C GLY A 220 5.33 -12.88 16.37
N ALA A 221 5.92 -14.05 16.13
CA ALA A 221 6.96 -14.20 15.10
C ALA A 221 6.46 -13.79 13.71
N GLN A 222 5.22 -14.14 13.33
CA GLN A 222 4.63 -13.78 12.05
C GLN A 222 4.44 -12.25 11.90
N LEU A 223 4.08 -11.55 12.97
CA LEU A 223 3.97 -10.09 12.97
C LEU A 223 5.35 -9.41 12.91
N VAL A 224 6.37 -9.97 13.58
CA VAL A 224 7.75 -9.45 13.52
C VAL A 224 8.34 -9.62 12.11
N ILE A 225 8.07 -10.76 11.44
CA ILE A 225 8.49 -10.96 10.03
C ILE A 225 7.95 -9.85 9.12
N ALA A 226 6.76 -9.32 9.41
CA ALA A 226 6.17 -8.27 8.60
C ALA A 226 7.00 -6.97 8.61
N ALA A 227 7.73 -6.70 9.66
CA ALA A 227 8.53 -5.47 9.79
C ALA A 227 9.64 -5.38 8.73
N GLY A 228 10.34 -6.47 8.44
CA GLY A 228 11.42 -6.49 7.45
C GLY A 228 10.96 -6.02 6.06
N PRO A 229 10.12 -6.79 5.36
CA PRO A 229 9.66 -6.42 4.02
C PRO A 229 8.90 -5.10 3.98
N MET A 230 8.04 -4.81 4.97
CA MET A 230 7.21 -3.59 4.97
C MET A 230 8.04 -2.32 5.19
N LEU A 231 9.03 -2.36 6.07
CA LEU A 231 9.89 -1.22 6.35
C LEU A 231 11.02 -1.10 5.33
N CYS A 232 11.66 -2.22 4.94
CA CYS A 232 12.92 -2.20 4.22
C CYS A 232 12.78 -2.53 2.72
N VAL A 233 11.77 -3.30 2.28
CA VAL A 233 11.69 -3.66 0.86
C VAL A 233 10.63 -2.85 0.14
N PHE A 234 9.38 -2.88 0.58
CA PHE A 234 8.26 -2.23 -0.13
C PHE A 234 8.35 -0.71 -0.31
N PRO A 235 9.17 0.05 0.45
CA PRO A 235 9.47 1.45 0.13
C PRO A 235 9.99 1.68 -1.29
N TYR A 236 10.55 0.66 -1.97
CA TYR A 236 10.99 0.79 -3.36
C TYR A 236 9.87 1.32 -4.28
N THR A 237 8.61 1.03 -3.98
CA THR A 237 7.47 1.51 -4.77
C THR A 237 7.30 3.02 -4.70
N ALA A 238 7.59 3.63 -3.56
CA ALA A 238 7.58 5.09 -3.40
C ALA A 238 8.84 5.71 -4.02
N MET A 239 9.98 5.01 -3.96
CA MET A 239 11.26 5.43 -4.53
C MET A 239 11.38 5.12 -6.03
N MET A 240 10.33 4.63 -6.68
CA MET A 240 10.33 4.30 -8.11
C MET A 240 10.81 5.47 -9.01
N PRO A 241 10.43 6.73 -8.77
CA PRO A 241 10.94 7.87 -9.53
C PRO A 241 12.47 8.01 -9.42
N VAL A 242 13.00 7.82 -8.22
CA VAL A 242 14.44 7.92 -7.93
C VAL A 242 15.22 6.79 -8.62
N ILE A 243 14.72 5.56 -8.52
CA ILE A 243 15.28 4.38 -9.17
C ILE A 243 15.24 4.54 -10.70
N ALA A 244 14.11 4.99 -11.24
CA ALA A 244 13.96 5.22 -12.67
C ALA A 244 14.91 6.30 -13.18
N HIS A 245 15.07 7.40 -12.46
CA HIS A 245 16.02 8.46 -12.81
C HIS A 245 17.46 7.93 -12.84
N THR A 246 17.84 7.08 -11.89
CA THR A 246 19.19 6.48 -11.85
C THR A 246 19.44 5.53 -13.02
N LEU A 247 18.44 4.73 -13.42
CA LEU A 247 18.60 3.70 -14.44
C LEU A 247 18.39 4.22 -15.88
N PHE A 248 17.52 5.22 -16.05
CA PHE A 248 17.09 5.71 -17.37
C PHE A 248 17.60 7.13 -17.71
N ALA A 249 18.22 7.82 -16.74
CA ALA A 249 18.74 9.19 -16.92
C ALA A 249 17.75 10.11 -17.65
N ASP A 250 17.96 10.33 -18.95
CA ASP A 250 17.21 11.31 -19.76
C ASP A 250 15.75 10.91 -20.03
N ASP A 251 15.33 9.64 -19.82
CA ASP A 251 13.98 9.15 -20.09
C ASP A 251 13.32 8.51 -18.84
N ALA A 252 13.53 9.12 -17.69
CA ALA A 252 13.08 8.58 -16.41
C ALA A 252 11.54 8.39 -16.33
N GLN A 253 10.73 9.19 -17.04
CA GLN A 253 9.27 9.02 -17.08
C GLN A 253 8.87 7.69 -17.74
N ARG A 254 9.50 7.33 -18.86
CA ARG A 254 9.34 6.00 -19.48
C ARG A 254 9.90 4.91 -18.57
N GLY A 255 11.01 5.19 -17.88
CA GLY A 255 11.57 4.33 -16.87
C GLY A 255 10.57 3.95 -15.78
N ILE A 256 9.84 4.92 -15.25
CA ILE A 256 8.78 4.68 -14.27
C ILE A 256 7.69 3.77 -14.86
N ALA A 257 7.26 4.01 -16.09
CA ALA A 257 6.24 3.18 -16.74
C ALA A 257 6.72 1.73 -16.90
N ILE A 258 7.93 1.52 -17.42
CA ILE A 258 8.51 0.19 -17.65
C ILE A 258 8.71 -0.57 -16.34
N LEU A 259 9.35 0.04 -15.36
CA LEU A 259 9.63 -0.58 -14.06
C LEU A 259 8.33 -0.90 -13.31
N SER A 260 7.36 0.02 -13.32
CA SER A 260 6.07 -0.18 -12.65
C SER A 260 5.25 -1.28 -13.33
N ALA A 261 5.24 -1.32 -14.67
CA ALA A 261 4.59 -2.39 -15.43
C ALA A 261 5.24 -3.75 -15.13
N ALA A 262 6.58 -3.80 -15.13
CA ALA A 262 7.33 -5.02 -14.80
C ALA A 262 6.99 -5.54 -13.38
N GLY A 263 6.99 -4.66 -12.38
CA GLY A 263 6.60 -5.02 -11.01
C GLY A 263 5.16 -5.51 -10.92
N GLY A 264 4.27 -4.88 -11.69
CA GLY A 264 2.87 -5.30 -11.82
C GLY A 264 2.71 -6.67 -12.45
N VAL A 265 3.40 -6.94 -13.55
CA VAL A 265 3.43 -8.26 -14.21
C VAL A 265 3.92 -9.32 -13.23
N GLY A 266 5.01 -9.04 -12.50
CA GLY A 266 5.51 -9.94 -11.45
C GLY A 266 4.46 -10.24 -10.39
N ALA A 267 3.76 -9.21 -9.90
CA ALA A 267 2.71 -9.38 -8.90
C ALA A 267 1.53 -10.23 -9.42
N VAL A 268 1.11 -10.06 -10.68
CA VAL A 268 0.06 -10.88 -11.31
C VAL A 268 0.51 -12.34 -11.41
N ILE A 269 1.74 -12.59 -11.87
CA ILE A 269 2.31 -13.95 -11.94
C ILE A 269 2.33 -14.58 -10.54
N GLY A 270 2.77 -13.82 -9.51
CA GLY A 270 2.76 -14.27 -8.12
C GLY A 270 1.36 -14.63 -7.61
N ALA A 271 0.36 -13.82 -7.93
CA ALA A 271 -1.03 -14.08 -7.55
C ALA A 271 -1.61 -15.34 -8.22
N VAL A 272 -1.30 -15.58 -9.50
CA VAL A 272 -1.75 -16.77 -10.24
C VAL A 272 -1.07 -18.03 -9.70
N LEU A 273 0.25 -17.97 -9.51
CA LEU A 273 1.02 -19.11 -9.02
C LEU A 273 0.74 -19.44 -7.55
N MET A 274 0.24 -18.48 -6.77
CA MET A 274 -0.16 -18.71 -5.37
C MET A 274 -1.11 -19.90 -5.24
N LYS A 275 -2.03 -20.09 -6.21
CA LYS A 275 -2.95 -21.24 -6.24
C LYS A 275 -2.23 -22.60 -6.31
N LYS A 276 -1.07 -22.65 -6.96
CA LYS A 276 -0.26 -23.87 -7.10
C LYS A 276 0.61 -24.13 -5.86
N VAL A 277 0.94 -23.07 -5.13
CA VAL A 277 1.81 -23.13 -3.93
C VAL A 277 1.00 -23.35 -2.65
N LEU A 278 -0.33 -23.40 -2.72
CA LEU A 278 -1.24 -23.64 -1.60
C LEU A 278 -1.00 -24.95 -0.81
N ALA A 279 -0.21 -25.88 -1.35
CA ALA A 279 0.22 -27.08 -0.62
C ALA A 279 1.22 -26.75 0.52
N THR A 280 1.90 -25.59 0.46
CA THR A 280 2.84 -25.17 1.49
C THR A 280 2.11 -24.37 2.59
N PRO A 281 2.36 -24.65 3.88
CA PRO A 281 1.76 -23.89 4.96
C PRO A 281 2.03 -22.38 4.80
N PRO A 282 1.01 -21.51 4.91
CA PRO A 282 1.16 -20.07 4.64
C PRO A 282 2.24 -19.38 5.47
N ALA A 283 2.45 -19.82 6.72
CA ALA A 283 3.49 -19.28 7.58
C ALA A 283 4.91 -19.58 7.03
N VAL A 284 5.14 -20.81 6.56
CA VAL A 284 6.41 -21.22 5.96
C VAL A 284 6.67 -20.46 4.66
N LEU A 285 5.63 -20.30 3.84
CA LEU A 285 5.70 -19.56 2.59
C LEU A 285 5.96 -18.07 2.85
N ALA A 286 5.36 -17.47 3.88
CA ALA A 286 5.60 -16.08 4.25
C ALA A 286 7.06 -15.84 4.67
N VAL A 287 7.61 -16.73 5.50
CA VAL A 287 9.01 -16.68 5.91
C VAL A 287 9.95 -16.82 4.71
N GLY A 288 9.73 -17.84 3.88
CA GLY A 288 10.54 -18.09 2.70
C GLY A 288 10.48 -16.92 1.71
N ALA A 289 9.31 -16.35 1.48
CA ALA A 289 9.15 -15.18 0.62
C ALA A 289 9.77 -13.91 1.22
N ALA A 290 9.70 -13.71 2.54
CA ALA A 290 10.37 -12.58 3.20
C ALA A 290 11.90 -12.65 3.03
N ILE A 291 12.49 -13.83 3.20
CA ILE A 291 13.91 -14.08 2.94
C ILE A 291 14.23 -13.89 1.45
N ALA A 292 13.42 -14.46 0.57
CA ALA A 292 13.62 -14.39 -0.88
C ALA A 292 13.55 -12.95 -1.42
N LEU A 293 12.85 -12.03 -0.74
CA LEU A 293 12.83 -10.61 -1.10
C LEU A 293 14.21 -9.93 -0.94
N THR A 294 15.09 -10.45 -0.11
CA THR A 294 16.44 -9.90 0.06
C THR A 294 17.23 -9.97 -1.24
N LEU A 295 17.14 -11.08 -1.98
CA LEU A 295 17.90 -11.30 -3.20
C LEU A 295 17.63 -10.26 -4.30
N PRO A 296 16.38 -10.03 -4.77
CA PRO A 296 16.13 -9.01 -5.77
C PRO A 296 16.41 -7.58 -5.26
N THR A 297 16.38 -7.35 -3.93
CA THR A 297 16.77 -6.05 -3.37
C THR A 297 18.29 -5.85 -3.43
N VAL A 298 19.11 -6.89 -3.21
CA VAL A 298 20.55 -6.87 -3.47
C VAL A 298 20.83 -6.66 -4.96
N PHE A 299 20.09 -7.38 -5.82
CA PHE A 299 20.22 -7.19 -7.28
C PHE A 299 19.93 -5.76 -7.70
N LEU A 300 18.93 -5.11 -7.09
CA LEU A 300 18.63 -3.70 -7.35
C LEU A 300 19.82 -2.79 -7.01
N ALA A 301 20.53 -3.06 -5.92
CA ALA A 301 21.75 -2.31 -5.55
C ALA A 301 22.86 -2.50 -6.60
N VAL A 302 23.07 -3.73 -7.05
CA VAL A 302 24.08 -4.03 -8.09
C VAL A 302 23.73 -3.34 -9.41
N ILE A 303 22.47 -3.40 -9.82
CA ILE A 303 22.01 -2.80 -11.09
C ILE A 303 22.08 -1.28 -11.02
N ALA A 304 21.76 -0.67 -9.87
CA ALA A 304 21.88 0.76 -9.67
C ALA A 304 23.32 1.27 -9.78
N ALA A 305 24.31 0.39 -9.56
CA ALA A 305 25.73 0.68 -9.75
C ALA A 305 26.17 0.56 -11.24
N LEU A 306 25.36 -0.07 -12.11
CA LEU A 306 25.68 -0.32 -13.51
C LEU A 306 24.82 0.58 -14.42
N PRO A 307 25.41 1.52 -15.17
CA PRO A 307 24.62 2.43 -15.99
C PRO A 307 23.89 1.70 -17.12
N LYS A 308 22.68 2.16 -17.43
CA LYS A 308 21.85 1.74 -18.59
C LYS A 308 21.42 0.26 -18.64
N MET A 309 21.40 -0.44 -17.53
CA MET A 309 20.92 -1.83 -17.45
C MET A 309 19.37 -1.91 -17.33
N ILE A 310 18.68 -1.32 -18.26
CA ILE A 310 17.21 -1.14 -18.26
C ILE A 310 16.46 -2.48 -18.14
N ILE A 311 16.83 -3.47 -18.97
CA ILE A 311 16.17 -4.79 -19.02
C ILE A 311 16.38 -5.50 -17.69
N LEU A 312 17.59 -5.44 -17.15
CA LEU A 312 17.94 -6.10 -15.90
C LEU A 312 17.20 -5.44 -14.71
N GLY A 313 17.06 -4.10 -14.74
CA GLY A 313 16.24 -3.35 -13.79
C GLY A 313 14.76 -3.77 -13.84
N ALA A 314 14.20 -3.91 -15.04
CA ALA A 314 12.82 -4.37 -15.20
C ALA A 314 12.64 -5.81 -14.71
N VAL A 315 13.57 -6.72 -14.97
CA VAL A 315 13.54 -8.10 -14.45
C VAL A 315 13.62 -8.10 -12.93
N CYS A 316 14.50 -7.28 -12.36
CA CYS A 316 14.64 -7.17 -10.89
C CYS A 316 13.33 -6.69 -10.24
N VAL A 317 12.72 -5.62 -10.76
CA VAL A 317 11.46 -5.10 -10.23
C VAL A 317 10.30 -6.09 -10.47
N CYS A 318 10.33 -6.86 -11.57
CA CYS A 318 9.39 -7.96 -11.79
C CYS A 318 9.51 -9.04 -10.71
N LEU A 319 10.73 -9.42 -10.36
CA LEU A 319 10.98 -10.38 -9.26
C LEU A 319 10.56 -9.82 -7.90
N LEU A 320 10.79 -8.52 -7.62
CA LEU A 320 10.30 -7.85 -6.43
C LEU A 320 8.76 -7.88 -6.36
N GLY A 321 8.08 -7.63 -7.48
CA GLY A 321 6.63 -7.73 -7.57
C GLY A 321 6.12 -9.15 -7.33
N PHE A 322 6.76 -10.15 -7.97
CA PHE A 322 6.41 -11.55 -7.86
C PHE A 322 6.55 -12.09 -6.43
N VAL A 323 7.75 -12.00 -5.86
CA VAL A 323 8.02 -12.48 -4.49
C VAL A 323 7.25 -11.65 -3.48
N GLY A 324 7.14 -10.34 -3.70
CA GLY A 324 6.36 -9.43 -2.87
C GLY A 324 4.88 -9.78 -2.80
N GLN A 325 4.29 -10.24 -3.90
CA GLN A 325 2.89 -10.69 -3.92
C GLN A 325 2.70 -12.02 -3.17
N LEU A 326 3.62 -12.98 -3.36
CA LEU A 326 3.61 -14.23 -2.59
C LEU A 326 3.71 -13.93 -1.09
N TYR A 327 4.64 -13.05 -0.71
CA TYR A 327 4.80 -12.62 0.68
C TYR A 327 3.53 -12.00 1.25
N ARG A 328 2.97 -10.97 0.60
CA ARG A 328 1.78 -10.26 1.11
C ARG A 328 0.60 -11.19 1.34
N THR A 329 0.36 -12.09 0.39
CA THR A 329 -0.77 -13.02 0.48
C THR A 329 -0.54 -14.05 1.57
N SER A 330 0.63 -14.68 1.61
CA SER A 330 0.94 -15.72 2.60
C SER A 330 1.05 -15.16 4.02
N ASN A 331 1.67 -13.97 4.20
CA ASN A 331 1.77 -13.32 5.50
C ASN A 331 0.39 -12.99 6.09
N ARG A 332 -0.51 -12.41 5.27
CA ARG A 332 -1.87 -12.10 5.70
C ARG A 332 -2.66 -13.37 6.06
N THR A 333 -2.56 -14.39 5.23
CA THR A 333 -3.24 -15.67 5.47
C THR A 333 -2.70 -16.35 6.73
N ALA A 334 -1.38 -16.38 6.91
CA ALA A 334 -0.74 -16.95 8.09
C ALA A 334 -1.16 -16.22 9.38
N THR A 335 -1.17 -14.90 9.38
CA THR A 335 -1.62 -14.09 10.53
C THR A 335 -3.06 -14.43 10.93
N LEU A 336 -3.96 -14.57 9.95
CA LEU A 336 -5.36 -14.89 10.22
C LEU A 336 -5.57 -16.34 10.68
N LEU A 337 -4.77 -17.29 10.19
CA LEU A 337 -4.83 -18.69 10.60
C LEU A 337 -4.21 -18.94 11.99
N LEU A 338 -3.19 -18.16 12.35
CA LEU A 338 -2.53 -18.24 13.65
C LEU A 338 -3.28 -17.47 14.74
N ALA A 339 -4.14 -16.52 14.37
CA ALA A 339 -4.94 -15.76 15.32
C ALA A 339 -6.08 -16.60 15.90
N PRO A 340 -6.34 -16.55 17.23
CA PRO A 340 -7.50 -17.17 17.85
C PRO A 340 -8.81 -16.68 17.20
N ASP A 341 -9.81 -17.57 17.11
CA ASP A 341 -11.08 -17.28 16.42
C ASP A 341 -11.77 -16.01 16.92
N GLU A 342 -11.78 -15.81 18.25
CA GLU A 342 -12.34 -14.64 18.94
C GLU A 342 -11.58 -13.32 18.63
N HIS A 343 -10.33 -13.39 18.17
CA HIS A 343 -9.47 -12.24 17.90
C HIS A 343 -9.10 -12.06 16.43
N LYS A 344 -9.64 -12.88 15.50
CA LYS A 344 -9.35 -12.78 14.06
C LYS A 344 -9.64 -11.38 13.48
N GLY A 345 -10.73 -10.73 13.93
CA GLY A 345 -11.07 -9.37 13.52
C GLY A 345 -10.01 -8.34 13.94
N LEU A 346 -9.50 -8.46 15.17
CA LEU A 346 -8.44 -7.63 15.71
C LEU A 346 -7.16 -7.76 14.88
N PHE A 347 -6.72 -8.98 14.60
CA PHE A 347 -5.50 -9.25 13.83
C PHE A 347 -5.66 -8.96 12.34
N ALA A 348 -6.86 -9.05 11.77
CA ALA A 348 -7.16 -8.54 10.44
C ALA A 348 -6.94 -7.02 10.34
N GLY A 349 -7.30 -6.27 11.39
CA GLY A 349 -7.02 -4.83 11.51
C GLY A 349 -5.52 -4.55 11.66
N ILE A 350 -4.84 -5.24 12.57
CA ILE A 350 -3.41 -5.07 12.82
C ILE A 350 -2.59 -5.38 11.56
N SER A 351 -2.93 -6.41 10.79
CA SER A 351 -2.26 -6.73 9.53
C SER A 351 -2.44 -5.68 8.41
N GLN A 352 -3.28 -4.67 8.61
CA GLN A 352 -3.35 -3.50 7.73
C GLN A 352 -2.47 -2.35 8.24
N THR A 353 -2.17 -2.34 9.54
CA THR A 353 -1.34 -1.31 10.18
C THR A 353 0.14 -1.48 9.81
N ASP A 354 0.58 -2.68 9.43
CA ASP A 354 1.94 -2.93 8.93
C ASP A 354 2.29 -2.08 7.70
N ARG A 355 1.29 -1.68 6.91
CA ARG A 355 1.45 -0.76 5.77
C ARG A 355 1.93 0.64 6.17
N VAL A 356 1.79 1.01 7.44
CA VAL A 356 2.34 2.23 8.01
C VAL A 356 3.86 2.27 7.92
N LEU A 357 4.50 1.11 7.96
CA LEU A 357 5.96 0.98 7.86
C LEU A 357 6.50 1.36 6.48
N ILE A 358 5.71 1.19 5.41
CA ILE A 358 6.16 1.52 4.04
C ILE A 358 6.50 3.01 3.88
N PRO A 359 5.63 3.97 4.24
CA PRO A 359 5.97 5.39 4.19
C PRO A 359 7.09 5.80 5.13
N ALA A 360 7.16 5.19 6.32
CA ALA A 360 8.27 5.43 7.25
C ALA A 360 9.62 4.97 6.63
N GLY A 361 9.63 3.78 6.03
CA GLY A 361 10.77 3.29 5.26
C GLY A 361 11.10 4.18 4.07
N ALA A 362 10.09 4.66 3.32
CA ALA A 362 10.31 5.54 2.18
C ALA A 362 10.99 6.85 2.59
N PHE A 363 10.61 7.44 3.72
CA PHE A 363 11.27 8.63 4.25
C PHE A 363 12.72 8.34 4.67
N LEU A 364 12.92 7.25 5.43
CA LEU A 364 14.25 6.85 5.90
C LEU A 364 15.21 6.55 4.73
N PHE A 365 14.77 5.75 3.77
CA PHE A 365 15.58 5.36 2.61
C PHE A 365 15.73 6.49 1.60
N GLY A 366 14.76 7.41 1.51
CA GLY A 366 14.93 8.65 0.77
C GLY A 366 16.08 9.48 1.29
N PHE A 367 16.19 9.62 2.63
CA PHE A 367 17.31 10.29 3.26
C PHE A 367 18.65 9.59 2.96
N VAL A 368 18.67 8.26 3.02
CA VAL A 368 19.88 7.47 2.65
C VAL A 368 20.26 7.70 1.19
N ALA A 369 19.26 7.73 0.28
CA ALA A 369 19.51 7.96 -1.14
C ALA A 369 20.10 9.34 -1.43
N ASP A 370 19.63 10.38 -0.73
CA ASP A 370 20.13 11.76 -0.91
C ASP A 370 21.57 11.93 -0.44
N HIS A 371 21.99 11.21 0.61
CA HIS A 371 23.33 11.38 1.19
C HIS A 371 24.36 10.40 0.61
N TRP A 372 23.95 9.18 0.30
CA TRP A 372 24.86 8.09 -0.11
C TRP A 372 24.51 7.45 -1.45
N GLY A 373 23.44 7.94 -2.12
CA GLY A 373 23.02 7.44 -3.42
C GLY A 373 22.15 6.20 -3.37
N VAL A 374 21.55 5.88 -4.53
CA VAL A 374 20.57 4.80 -4.70
C VAL A 374 21.18 3.41 -4.47
N VAL A 375 22.45 3.22 -4.80
CA VAL A 375 23.17 1.96 -4.59
C VAL A 375 23.21 1.62 -3.09
N VAL A 376 23.64 2.59 -2.27
CA VAL A 376 23.72 2.42 -0.81
C VAL A 376 22.31 2.26 -0.23
N MET A 377 21.35 3.04 -0.70
CA MET A 377 19.94 2.90 -0.31
C MET A 377 19.46 1.45 -0.50
N ALA A 378 19.63 0.89 -1.69
CA ALA A 378 19.16 -0.47 -1.98
C ALA A 378 19.93 -1.54 -1.18
N ALA A 379 21.24 -1.35 -0.96
CA ALA A 379 22.04 -2.22 -0.11
C ALA A 379 21.57 -2.19 1.36
N VAL A 380 21.31 -1.01 1.92
CA VAL A 380 20.80 -0.84 3.29
C VAL A 380 19.38 -1.42 3.42
N MET A 381 18.55 -1.28 2.39
CA MET A 381 17.23 -1.95 2.33
C MET A 381 17.36 -3.48 2.41
N ALA A 382 18.29 -4.07 1.65
CA ALA A 382 18.50 -5.52 1.65
C ALA A 382 19.03 -6.02 3.00
N VAL A 383 20.05 -5.35 3.55
CA VAL A 383 20.62 -5.69 4.86
C VAL A 383 19.59 -5.51 5.97
N GLY A 384 18.85 -4.40 5.97
CA GLY A 384 17.78 -4.13 6.93
C GLY A 384 16.68 -5.19 6.90
N ASN A 385 16.27 -5.63 5.70
CA ASN A 385 15.32 -6.73 5.57
C ASN A 385 15.84 -8.02 6.20
N ALA A 386 17.09 -8.39 5.88
CA ALA A 386 17.72 -9.59 6.43
C ALA A 386 17.81 -9.52 7.96
N VAL A 387 18.29 -8.40 8.51
CA VAL A 387 18.46 -8.20 9.95
C VAL A 387 17.12 -8.26 10.70
N LEU A 388 16.07 -7.63 10.16
CA LEU A 388 14.75 -7.62 10.82
C LEU A 388 14.03 -8.97 10.78
N ILE A 389 14.40 -9.85 9.84
CA ILE A 389 13.84 -11.22 9.78
C ILE A 389 14.52 -12.15 10.79
N LEU A 390 15.78 -11.94 11.14
CA LEU A 390 16.55 -12.81 12.03
C LEU A 390 15.86 -13.09 13.39
N PRO A 391 15.32 -12.09 14.12
CA PRO A 391 14.64 -12.35 15.40
C PRO A 391 13.44 -13.29 15.24
N ALA A 392 12.69 -13.13 14.16
CA ALA A 392 11.53 -13.99 13.89
C ALA A 392 11.95 -15.43 13.56
N LEU A 393 13.02 -15.62 12.81
CA LEU A 393 13.59 -16.95 12.55
C LEU A 393 14.06 -17.61 13.84
N PHE A 394 14.70 -16.84 14.73
CA PHE A 394 15.12 -17.32 16.02
C PHE A 394 13.91 -17.76 16.90
N LEU A 395 12.85 -16.96 16.94
CA LEU A 395 11.61 -17.29 17.65
C LEU A 395 10.96 -18.57 17.11
N ILE A 396 10.94 -18.77 15.80
CA ILE A 396 10.38 -19.96 15.15
C ILE A 396 11.23 -21.20 15.46
N ALA A 397 12.56 -21.07 15.40
CA ALA A 397 13.48 -22.16 15.70
C ALA A 397 13.39 -22.60 17.16
N ARG A 398 13.33 -21.65 18.10
CA ARG A 398 13.16 -21.92 19.52
C ARG A 398 11.87 -22.68 19.82
N ASN A 399 10.75 -22.31 19.17
CA ASN A 399 9.47 -22.98 19.39
C ASN A 399 9.38 -24.40 18.80
N LYS A 400 10.19 -24.74 17.78
CA LYS A 400 10.29 -26.11 17.30
C LYS A 400 10.94 -27.04 18.32
N ASN A 401 11.94 -26.55 19.05
CA ASN A 401 12.65 -27.33 20.06
C ASN A 401 11.77 -27.60 21.30
N VAL A 402 10.88 -26.67 21.66
CA VAL A 402 9.93 -26.89 22.77
C VAL A 402 8.85 -27.92 22.39
N ALA A 403 8.33 -27.88 21.16
CA ALA A 403 7.33 -28.85 20.70
C ALA A 403 7.89 -30.27 20.50
N SER A 404 9.20 -30.44 20.32
CA SER A 404 9.85 -31.74 20.25
C SER A 404 10.21 -32.32 21.62
N SER A 405 10.31 -31.49 22.66
CA SER A 405 10.50 -31.98 24.04
C SER A 405 9.20 -32.47 24.71
N ASP A 406 8.05 -31.88 24.34
CA ASP A 406 6.73 -32.31 24.88
C ASP A 406 6.17 -33.57 24.22
N VAL A 407 6.86 -34.18 23.28
CA VAL A 407 6.50 -35.46 22.63
C VAL A 407 7.35 -36.61 23.16
N LEU A 408 8.34 -36.32 24.01
CA LEU A 408 9.24 -37.31 24.61
C LEU A 408 8.99 -37.56 26.12
N ASP A 409 8.04 -36.86 26.74
CA ASP A 409 7.47 -37.13 28.07
C ASP A 409 6.01 -37.61 27.92
#